data_47788578fe62eeb45695e7cf48c59cc4
#
_entry.id   47788578fe62eeb45695e7cf48c59cc4
#
_cell.length_a   1.000
_cell.length_b   1.000
_cell.length_c   1.000
_cell.angle_alpha   90.00
_cell.angle_beta   90.00
_cell.angle_gamma   90.00
#
_symmetry.space_group_name_H-M   'P 1'
#
loop_
_entity.id
_entity.type
_entity.pdbx_description
1 polymer ?
#
loop_
_entity_poly.entity_id
_entity_poly.type
_entity_poly.pdbx_seq_one_letter_code
_entity_poly.pdbx_strand_id
1 'polypeptide(L)'
;MLTKSARVLVLTSSTRPGALGPLVAQWLMETMTPRAAELGVELVPVALGDLDLPFLDEEEHPSAGVYQQEHTRRWSEVVDAADGFVVVTPEYNYGMPATLKNALDYLSREWAWKPIGFVSYGHTSAGTRSVQHAKQVVTTLRLVPLGATVAIRIGDAVEGGRLRSDASRDAAGVGLLDELVRVAHALRPLRERARAGALSGPVPGSYVRRLTPDDAPEVTVLQRCSWVDEAVANDTLAIPALHESLEDVRDWLATWHTTGVWLDGRLLGMVRARRVDTDWHVGRLAVVPDLRGQGLGRWLLRTAEAGAQPDCRRVLLFTGAKSLRNIDLYHSEGYRSAPLAAPDGTTCLTKDISVRQH
;
A
#
# COMPACT_ATOMS: atom_id res chain seq x y z
N MET A 1 -16.42 -6.70 -4.77
CA MET A 1 -15.28 -6.07 -4.07
C MET A 1 -14.76 -4.94 -4.92
N LEU A 2 -15.01 -3.69 -4.55
CA LEU A 2 -14.34 -2.55 -5.19
C LEU A 2 -12.95 -2.45 -4.51
N THR A 3 -11.99 -3.21 -5.02
CA THR A 3 -10.58 -2.94 -4.72
C THR A 3 -10.28 -1.53 -5.22
N LYS A 4 -9.57 -0.72 -4.44
CA LYS A 4 -9.07 0.58 -4.90
C LYS A 4 -8.48 0.39 -6.30
N SER A 5 -8.98 1.17 -7.27
CA SER A 5 -8.51 1.12 -8.66
C SER A 5 -6.99 1.30 -8.67
N ALA A 6 -6.26 0.40 -9.31
CA ALA A 6 -4.82 0.58 -9.46
C ALA A 6 -4.56 1.81 -10.34
N ARG A 7 -3.60 2.64 -9.96
CA ARG A 7 -3.27 3.89 -10.64
C ARG A 7 -1.95 3.75 -11.38
N VAL A 8 -1.97 3.91 -12.69
CA VAL A 8 -0.79 3.81 -13.57
C VAL A 8 -0.52 5.15 -14.20
N LEU A 9 0.69 5.71 -13.96
CA LEU A 9 1.12 6.94 -14.62
C LEU A 9 1.77 6.62 -15.96
N VAL A 10 1.33 7.34 -17.01
CA VAL A 10 1.94 7.30 -18.34
C VAL A 10 2.81 8.56 -18.50
N LEU A 11 4.12 8.41 -18.32
CA LEU A 11 5.09 9.50 -18.28
C LEU A 11 5.63 9.81 -19.66
N THR A 12 5.38 10.99 -20.21
CA THR A 12 6.01 11.46 -21.45
C THR A 12 7.29 12.21 -21.11
N SER A 13 8.44 11.63 -21.47
CA SER A 13 9.76 12.09 -20.98
C SER A 13 10.43 13.18 -21.80
N SER A 14 10.04 13.41 -23.05
CA SER A 14 10.64 14.44 -23.89
C SER A 14 9.96 15.79 -23.71
N THR A 15 10.76 16.82 -23.48
CA THR A 15 10.33 18.24 -23.38
C THR A 15 10.72 19.05 -24.63
N ARG A 16 11.35 18.42 -25.63
CA ARG A 16 11.78 19.12 -26.84
C ARG A 16 10.57 19.59 -27.65
N PRO A 17 10.50 20.88 -28.06
CA PRO A 17 9.44 21.36 -28.95
C PRO A 17 9.35 20.52 -30.25
N GLY A 18 8.14 20.10 -30.61
CA GLY A 18 7.89 19.23 -31.76
C GLY A 18 8.35 17.78 -31.60
N ALA A 19 8.61 17.32 -30.37
CA ALA A 19 8.89 15.91 -30.10
C ALA A 19 7.65 15.04 -30.39
N LEU A 20 7.89 13.78 -30.79
CA LEU A 20 6.83 12.80 -31.08
C LEU A 20 6.30 12.12 -29.81
N GLY A 21 6.84 12.42 -28.64
CA GLY A 21 6.39 11.85 -27.37
C GLY A 21 4.90 11.97 -27.10
N PRO A 22 4.29 13.15 -27.26
CA PRO A 22 2.84 13.32 -27.10
C PRO A 22 2.02 12.44 -28.05
N LEU A 23 2.44 12.30 -29.30
CA LEU A 23 1.77 11.44 -30.29
C LEU A 23 1.84 9.96 -29.88
N VAL A 24 2.99 9.48 -29.41
CA VAL A 24 3.18 8.11 -28.93
C VAL A 24 2.38 7.87 -27.65
N ALA A 25 2.37 8.84 -26.74
CA ALA A 25 1.59 8.75 -25.51
C ALA A 25 0.07 8.72 -25.78
N GLN A 26 -0.39 9.54 -26.72
CA GLN A 26 -1.81 9.51 -27.13
C GLN A 26 -2.21 8.15 -27.68
N TRP A 27 -1.45 7.61 -28.64
CA TRP A 27 -1.70 6.26 -29.17
C TRP A 27 -1.74 5.21 -28.04
N LEU A 28 -0.78 5.28 -27.12
CA LEU A 28 -0.71 4.33 -25.99
C LEU A 28 -1.95 4.42 -25.09
N MET A 29 -2.36 5.64 -24.75
CA MET A 29 -3.56 5.88 -23.95
C MET A 29 -4.82 5.33 -24.65
N GLU A 30 -5.00 5.63 -25.95
CA GLU A 30 -6.11 5.12 -26.74
C GLU A 30 -6.13 3.58 -26.79
N THR A 31 -4.95 2.95 -26.95
CA THR A 31 -4.78 1.49 -27.01
C THR A 31 -5.05 0.82 -25.65
N MET A 32 -4.59 1.41 -24.55
CA MET A 32 -4.71 0.80 -23.24
C MET A 32 -6.05 1.06 -22.55
N THR A 33 -6.76 2.14 -22.86
CA THR A 33 -7.98 2.57 -22.15
C THR A 33 -9.07 1.50 -22.07
N PRO A 34 -9.43 0.78 -23.17
CA PRO A 34 -10.46 -0.28 -23.08
C PRO A 34 -10.06 -1.38 -22.08
N ARG A 35 -8.80 -1.82 -22.14
CA ARG A 35 -8.30 -2.87 -21.26
C ARG A 35 -8.15 -2.38 -19.81
N ALA A 36 -7.75 -1.14 -19.59
CA ALA A 36 -7.68 -0.52 -18.27
C ALA A 36 -9.07 -0.47 -17.60
N ALA A 37 -10.12 -0.14 -18.36
CA ALA A 37 -11.50 -0.16 -17.86
C ALA A 37 -11.94 -1.57 -17.41
N GLU A 38 -11.61 -2.62 -18.18
CA GLU A 38 -11.89 -4.02 -17.81
C GLU A 38 -11.16 -4.43 -16.51
N LEU A 39 -9.94 -3.96 -16.33
CA LEU A 39 -9.10 -4.26 -15.17
C LEU A 39 -9.39 -3.38 -13.96
N GLY A 40 -10.24 -2.36 -14.08
CA GLY A 40 -10.47 -1.36 -13.03
C GLY A 40 -9.22 -0.53 -12.74
N VAL A 41 -8.45 -0.13 -13.76
CA VAL A 41 -7.21 0.64 -13.68
C VAL A 41 -7.45 2.06 -14.14
N GLU A 42 -6.95 3.03 -13.37
CA GLU A 42 -6.90 4.44 -13.77
C GLU A 42 -5.58 4.71 -14.50
N LEU A 43 -5.65 5.14 -15.76
CA LEU A 43 -4.48 5.62 -16.52
C LEU A 43 -4.38 7.14 -16.39
N VAL A 44 -3.25 7.63 -15.91
CA VAL A 44 -3.02 9.07 -15.70
C VAL A 44 -1.86 9.55 -16.57
N PRO A 45 -2.10 10.36 -17.62
CA PRO A 45 -1.04 10.93 -18.42
C PRO A 45 -0.31 12.03 -17.65
N VAL A 46 1.02 12.03 -17.70
CA VAL A 46 1.88 13.05 -17.09
C VAL A 46 2.98 13.42 -18.09
N ALA A 47 3.00 14.65 -18.56
CA ALA A 47 4.12 15.16 -19.33
C ALA A 47 5.17 15.75 -18.37
N LEU A 48 6.41 15.25 -18.42
CA LEU A 48 7.47 15.74 -17.53
C LEU A 48 7.79 17.22 -17.76
N GLY A 49 7.47 17.75 -18.95
CA GLY A 49 7.61 19.19 -19.24
C GLY A 49 6.66 20.08 -18.47
N ASP A 50 5.52 19.55 -18.03
CA ASP A 50 4.49 20.33 -17.31
C ASP A 50 4.76 20.36 -15.79
N LEU A 51 5.76 19.62 -15.31
CA LEU A 51 6.12 19.57 -13.90
C LEU A 51 6.97 20.77 -13.46
N ASP A 52 7.58 21.49 -14.40
CA ASP A 52 8.49 22.61 -14.15
C ASP A 52 9.58 22.28 -13.09
N LEU A 53 10.07 21.03 -13.12
CA LEU A 53 11.15 20.62 -12.24
C LEU A 53 12.47 21.28 -12.69
N PRO A 54 13.09 22.17 -11.89
CA PRO A 54 14.46 22.61 -12.16
C PRO A 54 15.43 21.43 -12.11
N PHE A 55 16.71 21.62 -12.34
CA PHE A 55 17.67 20.59 -11.91
C PHE A 55 17.58 20.41 -10.41
N LEU A 56 17.77 19.15 -9.96
CA LEU A 56 17.61 18.78 -8.55
C LEU A 56 18.22 19.84 -7.61
N ASP A 57 17.38 20.47 -6.81
CA ASP A 57 17.69 21.61 -5.96
C ASP A 57 17.30 21.41 -4.48
N GLU A 58 17.04 20.17 -4.07
CA GLU A 58 16.86 19.81 -2.65
C GLU A 58 18.21 19.75 -1.93
N GLU A 59 18.26 20.31 -0.72
CA GLU A 59 19.47 20.29 0.11
C GLU A 59 19.75 18.88 0.66
N GLU A 60 18.68 18.17 1.04
CA GLU A 60 18.79 16.82 1.59
C GLU A 60 18.75 15.76 0.49
N HIS A 61 19.49 14.67 0.71
CA HIS A 61 19.47 13.55 -0.22
C HIS A 61 18.05 12.94 -0.28
N PRO A 62 17.49 12.62 -1.48
CA PRO A 62 16.12 12.13 -1.63
C PRO A 62 15.76 10.90 -0.79
N SER A 63 16.74 10.07 -0.41
CA SER A 63 16.51 8.93 0.49
C SER A 63 16.08 9.31 1.90
N ALA A 64 16.33 10.55 2.34
CA ALA A 64 15.84 11.08 3.61
C ALA A 64 14.32 11.27 3.60
N GLY A 65 13.73 11.48 2.42
CA GLY A 65 12.29 11.73 2.26
C GLY A 65 11.83 13.03 2.91
N VAL A 66 12.73 13.99 3.02
CA VAL A 66 12.46 15.35 3.52
C VAL A 66 12.60 16.29 2.34
N TYR A 67 11.50 16.89 1.92
CA TYR A 67 11.46 17.77 0.76
C TYR A 67 11.08 19.19 1.16
N GLN A 68 11.94 20.14 0.81
CA GLN A 68 11.73 21.56 1.13
C GLN A 68 11.03 22.30 0.01
N GLN A 69 11.24 21.90 -1.24
CA GLN A 69 10.68 22.56 -2.39
C GLN A 69 9.24 22.10 -2.68
N GLU A 70 8.39 23.04 -3.05
CA GLU A 70 6.97 22.78 -3.36
C GLU A 70 6.79 21.88 -4.60
N HIS A 71 7.62 22.07 -5.64
CA HIS A 71 7.58 21.22 -6.83
C HIS A 71 7.98 19.78 -6.52
N THR A 72 8.94 19.56 -5.59
CA THR A 72 9.32 18.23 -5.15
C THR A 72 8.20 17.55 -4.37
N ARG A 73 7.54 18.26 -3.43
CA ARG A 73 6.40 17.73 -2.68
C ARG A 73 5.27 17.32 -3.60
N ARG A 74 4.89 18.19 -4.56
CA ARG A 74 3.86 17.85 -5.56
C ARG A 74 4.23 16.64 -6.39
N TRP A 75 5.48 16.55 -6.85
CA TRP A 75 5.96 15.39 -7.60
C TRP A 75 5.96 14.11 -6.74
N SER A 76 6.38 14.19 -5.49
CA SER A 76 6.34 13.10 -4.52
C SER A 76 4.90 12.57 -4.34
N GLU A 77 3.91 13.43 -4.15
CA GLU A 77 2.50 13.04 -4.01
C GLU A 77 1.97 12.31 -5.26
N VAL A 78 2.28 12.81 -6.45
CA VAL A 78 1.88 12.19 -7.71
C VAL A 78 2.49 10.79 -7.86
N VAL A 79 3.78 10.65 -7.60
CA VAL A 79 4.49 9.38 -7.71
C VAL A 79 4.07 8.41 -6.61
N ASP A 80 3.90 8.88 -5.37
CA ASP A 80 3.50 8.01 -4.26
C ASP A 80 2.11 7.42 -4.46
N ALA A 81 1.18 8.20 -5.02
CA ALA A 81 -0.18 7.74 -5.31
C ALA A 81 -0.27 6.67 -6.42
N ALA A 82 0.79 6.48 -7.21
CA ALA A 82 0.82 5.52 -8.31
C ALA A 82 1.14 4.09 -7.83
N ASP A 83 0.58 3.11 -8.53
CA ASP A 83 0.89 1.68 -8.36
C ASP A 83 1.91 1.17 -9.38
N GLY A 84 2.14 1.90 -10.47
CA GLY A 84 3.11 1.58 -11.50
C GLY A 84 3.24 2.66 -12.56
N PHE A 85 4.19 2.49 -13.48
CA PHE A 85 4.55 3.51 -14.46
C PHE A 85 4.74 2.91 -15.85
N VAL A 86 4.32 3.66 -16.88
CA VAL A 86 4.75 3.43 -18.26
C VAL A 86 5.45 4.69 -18.74
N VAL A 87 6.70 4.56 -19.17
CA VAL A 87 7.51 5.68 -19.65
C VAL A 87 7.56 5.69 -21.16
N VAL A 88 7.05 6.74 -21.77
CA VAL A 88 7.18 7.04 -23.20
C VAL A 88 8.45 7.85 -23.39
N THR A 89 9.48 7.26 -24.02
CA THR A 89 10.82 7.86 -24.08
C THR A 89 11.45 7.82 -25.49
N PRO A 90 12.02 8.94 -25.97
CA PRO A 90 12.96 8.92 -27.09
C PRO A 90 14.33 8.41 -26.65
N GLU A 91 15.20 8.26 -27.63
CA GLU A 91 16.64 8.11 -27.44
C GLU A 91 17.35 9.38 -27.87
N TYR A 92 18.11 9.98 -26.96
CA TYR A 92 18.96 11.12 -27.22
C TYR A 92 20.42 10.72 -26.97
N ASN A 93 21.24 10.72 -28.04
CA ASN A 93 22.67 10.41 -27.96
C ASN A 93 22.97 9.11 -27.19
N TYR A 94 22.28 8.03 -27.55
CA TYR A 94 22.37 6.70 -26.92
C TYR A 94 21.84 6.59 -25.49
N GLY A 95 21.22 7.64 -24.92
CA GLY A 95 20.74 7.64 -23.57
C GLY A 95 19.27 8.10 -23.42
N MET A 96 18.78 8.01 -22.21
CA MET A 96 17.48 8.59 -21.84
C MET A 96 17.56 10.12 -21.80
N PRO A 97 16.43 10.83 -22.00
CA PRO A 97 16.37 12.28 -21.83
C PRO A 97 16.81 12.72 -20.43
N ALA A 98 17.49 13.86 -20.34
CA ALA A 98 17.92 14.45 -19.07
C ALA A 98 16.70 14.73 -18.14
N THR A 99 15.57 15.11 -18.71
CA THR A 99 14.31 15.33 -17.99
C THR A 99 13.81 14.08 -17.29
N LEU A 100 13.93 12.91 -17.90
CA LEU A 100 13.59 11.64 -17.25
C LEU A 100 14.54 11.36 -16.08
N LYS A 101 15.85 11.51 -16.31
CA LYS A 101 16.84 11.30 -15.26
C LYS A 101 16.61 12.24 -14.08
N ASN A 102 16.37 13.52 -14.34
CA ASN A 102 16.09 14.53 -13.33
C ASN A 102 14.82 14.18 -12.50
N ALA A 103 13.73 13.83 -13.17
CA ALA A 103 12.49 13.46 -12.49
C ALA A 103 12.65 12.20 -11.60
N LEU A 104 13.48 11.25 -12.01
CA LEU A 104 13.80 10.06 -11.20
C LEU A 104 14.65 10.42 -9.97
N ASP A 105 15.60 11.32 -10.12
CA ASP A 105 16.58 11.67 -9.06
C ASP A 105 15.95 12.49 -7.93
N TYR A 106 14.87 13.20 -8.17
CA TYR A 106 14.17 13.98 -7.15
C TYR A 106 13.62 13.15 -5.99
N LEU A 107 13.31 11.86 -6.22
CA LEU A 107 12.59 11.01 -5.28
C LEU A 107 13.32 9.68 -5.06
N SER A 108 13.02 9.01 -3.97
CA SER A 108 13.64 7.71 -3.65
C SER A 108 12.60 6.67 -3.22
N ARG A 109 12.03 6.82 -2.04
CA ARG A 109 11.11 5.84 -1.44
C ARG A 109 9.79 5.69 -2.21
N GLU A 110 9.34 6.75 -2.87
CA GLU A 110 8.09 6.80 -3.64
C GLU A 110 8.12 5.86 -4.84
N TRP A 111 9.31 5.60 -5.39
CA TRP A 111 9.53 4.66 -6.48
C TRP A 111 9.50 3.19 -6.05
N ALA A 112 9.87 2.91 -4.81
CA ALA A 112 10.21 1.57 -4.37
C ALA A 112 9.06 0.56 -4.53
N TRP A 113 9.40 -0.61 -5.07
CA TRP A 113 8.51 -1.75 -5.25
C TRP A 113 7.30 -1.49 -6.16
N LYS A 114 7.49 -0.65 -7.17
CA LYS A 114 6.51 -0.40 -8.22
C LYS A 114 7.05 -0.88 -9.57
N PRO A 115 6.21 -1.50 -10.43
CA PRO A 115 6.63 -1.87 -11.78
C PRO A 115 6.75 -0.64 -12.67
N ILE A 116 7.70 -0.71 -13.62
CA ILE A 116 7.91 0.29 -14.64
C ILE A 116 8.08 -0.37 -16.00
N GLY A 117 7.21 -0.03 -16.95
CA GLY A 117 7.28 -0.43 -18.33
C GLY A 117 7.77 0.69 -19.23
N PHE A 118 8.21 0.35 -20.44
CA PHE A 118 8.75 1.33 -21.37
C PHE A 118 8.14 1.20 -22.75
N VAL A 119 7.78 2.34 -23.31
CA VAL A 119 7.44 2.52 -24.72
C VAL A 119 8.48 3.49 -25.28
N SER A 120 9.39 2.97 -26.09
CA SER A 120 10.47 3.77 -26.67
C SER A 120 10.21 4.05 -28.15
N TYR A 121 10.76 5.16 -28.59
CA TYR A 121 10.69 5.52 -30.01
C TYR A 121 11.99 6.18 -30.49
N GLY A 122 12.27 6.01 -31.77
CA GLY A 122 13.47 6.56 -32.40
C GLY A 122 13.62 6.07 -33.82
N HIS A 123 14.77 6.40 -34.45
CA HIS A 123 15.07 5.95 -35.79
C HIS A 123 15.65 4.52 -35.79
N THR A 124 16.98 4.40 -35.82
CA THR A 124 17.67 3.11 -36.03
C THR A 124 17.46 2.11 -34.88
N SER A 125 17.57 2.58 -33.64
CA SER A 125 17.43 1.75 -32.44
C SER A 125 15.99 1.67 -31.90
N ALA A 126 15.04 2.41 -32.48
CA ALA A 126 13.70 2.56 -31.95
C ALA A 126 13.68 3.00 -30.46
N GLY A 127 14.73 3.65 -29.96
CA GLY A 127 14.86 4.11 -28.57
C GLY A 127 15.32 3.06 -27.57
N THR A 128 15.72 1.86 -28.00
CA THR A 128 16.04 0.75 -27.08
C THR A 128 17.24 1.02 -26.18
N ARG A 129 18.23 1.83 -26.60
CA ARG A 129 19.36 2.20 -25.75
C ARG A 129 18.98 3.11 -24.60
N SER A 130 18.02 4.02 -24.84
CA SER A 130 17.40 4.83 -23.78
C SER A 130 16.76 3.95 -22.70
N VAL A 131 16.03 2.90 -23.11
CA VAL A 131 15.42 1.93 -22.19
C VAL A 131 16.49 1.17 -21.40
N GLN A 132 17.56 0.70 -22.04
CA GLN A 132 18.65 0.00 -21.34
C GLN A 132 19.32 0.91 -20.31
N HIS A 133 19.56 2.17 -20.65
CA HIS A 133 20.11 3.16 -19.72
C HIS A 133 19.16 3.42 -18.56
N ALA A 134 17.87 3.61 -18.84
CA ALA A 134 16.85 3.83 -17.81
C ALA A 134 16.72 2.64 -16.85
N LYS A 135 16.76 1.39 -17.36
CA LYS A 135 16.67 0.18 -16.54
C LYS A 135 17.76 0.10 -15.47
N GLN A 136 18.96 0.57 -15.74
CA GLN A 136 20.05 0.63 -14.75
C GLN A 136 19.72 1.61 -13.62
N VAL A 137 19.21 2.80 -13.95
CA VAL A 137 18.87 3.83 -12.97
C VAL A 137 17.69 3.42 -12.11
N VAL A 138 16.58 2.98 -12.72
CA VAL A 138 15.35 2.65 -12.00
C VAL A 138 15.52 1.47 -11.03
N THR A 139 16.45 0.53 -11.36
CA THR A 139 16.74 -0.59 -10.46
C THR A 139 17.35 -0.13 -9.14
N THR A 140 18.20 0.90 -9.14
CA THR A 140 18.77 1.50 -7.92
C THR A 140 17.69 2.11 -7.03
N LEU A 141 16.61 2.62 -7.61
CA LEU A 141 15.44 3.16 -6.92
C LEU A 141 14.44 2.07 -6.47
N ARG A 142 14.78 0.80 -6.62
CA ARG A 142 13.92 -0.36 -6.33
C ARG A 142 12.63 -0.40 -7.16
N LEU A 143 12.58 0.32 -8.29
CA LEU A 143 11.58 0.08 -9.32
C LEU A 143 11.86 -1.28 -9.98
N VAL A 144 10.80 -1.97 -10.38
CA VAL A 144 10.91 -3.27 -11.06
C VAL A 144 10.64 -3.09 -12.55
N PRO A 145 11.71 -3.02 -13.38
CA PRO A 145 11.55 -2.86 -14.82
C PRO A 145 10.98 -4.12 -15.44
N LEU A 146 9.90 -3.95 -16.23
CA LEU A 146 9.23 -5.06 -16.90
C LEU A 146 10.06 -5.62 -18.06
N GLY A 147 9.78 -6.90 -18.38
CA GLY A 147 10.29 -7.56 -19.58
C GLY A 147 9.61 -7.04 -20.84
N ALA A 148 8.28 -6.89 -20.78
CA ALA A 148 7.50 -6.33 -21.88
C ALA A 148 7.91 -4.88 -22.16
N THR A 149 8.22 -4.60 -23.42
CA THR A 149 8.58 -3.26 -23.92
C THR A 149 7.99 -3.08 -25.32
N VAL A 150 7.63 -1.84 -25.67
CA VAL A 150 7.25 -1.49 -27.03
C VAL A 150 8.31 -0.57 -27.62
N ALA A 151 8.90 -0.95 -28.74
CA ALA A 151 9.92 -0.17 -29.44
C ALA A 151 9.42 0.27 -30.83
N ILE A 152 9.30 1.57 -31.06
CA ILE A 152 8.68 2.15 -32.25
C ILE A 152 9.73 2.80 -33.14
N ARG A 153 9.93 2.24 -34.33
CA ARG A 153 10.75 2.88 -35.35
C ARG A 153 9.90 3.96 -36.06
N ILE A 154 10.15 5.21 -35.72
CA ILE A 154 9.28 6.35 -36.13
C ILE A 154 9.30 6.62 -37.63
N GLY A 155 10.40 6.32 -38.35
CA GLY A 155 10.48 6.49 -39.79
C GLY A 155 9.43 5.73 -40.58
N ASP A 156 9.05 4.55 -40.09
CA ASP A 156 8.08 3.67 -40.72
C ASP A 156 6.68 3.75 -40.07
N ALA A 157 6.60 4.28 -38.86
CA ALA A 157 5.39 4.24 -38.03
C ALA A 157 4.56 5.53 -38.09
N VAL A 158 5.11 6.67 -38.54
CA VAL A 158 4.43 7.97 -38.55
C VAL A 158 4.07 8.37 -39.97
N GLU A 159 2.78 8.65 -40.21
CA GLU A 159 2.26 9.14 -41.49
C GLU A 159 1.21 10.22 -41.22
N GLY A 160 1.31 11.36 -41.93
CA GLY A 160 0.37 12.45 -41.78
C GLY A 160 0.18 12.98 -40.36
N GLY A 161 1.24 12.92 -39.54
CA GLY A 161 1.20 13.35 -38.15
C GLY A 161 0.48 12.38 -37.17
N ARG A 162 0.23 11.14 -37.60
CA ARG A 162 -0.36 10.07 -36.78
C ARG A 162 0.48 8.82 -36.82
N LEU A 163 0.38 7.98 -35.81
CA LEU A 163 0.91 6.64 -35.89
C LEU A 163 0.01 5.79 -36.80
N ARG A 164 0.63 5.06 -37.74
CA ARG A 164 -0.08 4.08 -38.57
C ARG A 164 -0.69 3.00 -37.68
N SER A 165 -1.85 2.46 -38.07
CA SER A 165 -2.44 1.29 -37.41
C SER A 165 -1.49 0.08 -37.53
N ASP A 166 -1.27 -0.60 -36.40
CA ASP A 166 -0.44 -1.80 -36.31
C ASP A 166 -0.95 -2.68 -35.17
N ALA A 167 -1.67 -3.73 -35.53
CA ALA A 167 -2.31 -4.63 -34.58
C ALA A 167 -1.28 -5.34 -33.64
N SER A 168 -0.06 -5.60 -34.12
CA SER A 168 0.99 -6.22 -33.31
C SER A 168 1.49 -5.25 -32.24
N ARG A 169 1.70 -3.98 -32.62
CA ARG A 169 2.08 -2.92 -31.68
C ARG A 169 0.96 -2.65 -30.67
N ASP A 170 -0.30 -2.64 -31.10
CA ASP A 170 -1.45 -2.43 -30.22
C ASP A 170 -1.56 -3.58 -29.21
N ALA A 171 -1.42 -4.83 -29.67
CA ALA A 171 -1.39 -6.00 -28.78
C ALA A 171 -0.21 -5.95 -27.80
N ALA A 172 0.98 -5.47 -28.21
CA ALA A 172 2.12 -5.28 -27.32
C ALA A 172 1.86 -4.21 -26.27
N GLY A 173 1.16 -3.12 -26.61
CA GLY A 173 0.73 -2.08 -25.66
C GLY A 173 -0.22 -2.65 -24.60
N VAL A 174 -1.21 -3.42 -25.01
CA VAL A 174 -2.13 -4.09 -24.07
C VAL A 174 -1.40 -5.10 -23.19
N GLY A 175 -0.51 -5.92 -23.79
CA GLY A 175 0.30 -6.88 -23.03
C GLY A 175 1.21 -6.24 -22.00
N LEU A 176 1.74 -5.06 -22.28
CA LEU A 176 2.52 -4.27 -21.34
C LEU A 176 1.67 -3.85 -20.12
N LEU A 177 0.43 -3.40 -20.34
CA LEU A 177 -0.48 -3.06 -19.25
C LEU A 177 -0.84 -4.30 -18.41
N ASP A 178 -1.15 -5.44 -19.05
CA ASP A 178 -1.48 -6.68 -18.33
C ASP A 178 -0.32 -7.15 -17.43
N GLU A 179 0.92 -7.12 -17.94
CA GLU A 179 2.10 -7.46 -17.15
C GLU A 179 2.29 -6.47 -16.01
N LEU A 180 2.16 -5.17 -16.27
CA LEU A 180 2.32 -4.12 -15.28
C LEU A 180 1.35 -4.28 -14.12
N VAL A 181 0.07 -4.48 -14.40
CA VAL A 181 -0.96 -4.65 -13.39
C VAL A 181 -0.72 -5.91 -12.55
N ARG A 182 -0.35 -7.01 -13.19
CA ARG A 182 -0.01 -8.28 -12.51
C ARG A 182 1.16 -8.09 -11.55
N VAL A 183 2.23 -7.44 -12.00
CA VAL A 183 3.42 -7.18 -11.16
C VAL A 183 3.10 -6.15 -10.07
N ALA A 184 2.29 -5.11 -10.35
CA ALA A 184 1.85 -4.15 -9.36
C ALA A 184 1.10 -4.81 -8.19
N HIS A 185 0.23 -5.77 -8.49
CA HIS A 185 -0.48 -6.55 -7.47
C HIS A 185 0.49 -7.43 -6.66
N ALA A 186 1.40 -8.14 -7.32
CA ALA A 186 2.37 -9.00 -6.66
C ALA A 186 3.33 -8.23 -5.72
N LEU A 187 3.68 -6.98 -6.08
CA LEU A 187 4.57 -6.14 -5.28
C LEU A 187 3.85 -5.32 -4.19
N ARG A 188 2.53 -5.31 -4.18
CA ARG A 188 1.74 -4.51 -3.23
C ARG A 188 2.13 -4.74 -1.76
N PRO A 189 2.29 -5.99 -1.27
CA PRO A 189 2.71 -6.21 0.12
C PRO A 189 4.06 -5.58 0.47
N LEU A 190 5.01 -5.58 -0.47
CA LEU A 190 6.32 -4.93 -0.27
C LEU A 190 6.20 -3.41 -0.19
N ARG A 191 5.35 -2.79 -1.01
CA ARG A 191 5.05 -1.35 -0.96
C ARG A 191 4.42 -0.96 0.36
N GLU A 192 3.40 -1.70 0.79
CA GLU A 192 2.70 -1.45 2.05
C GLU A 192 3.65 -1.56 3.24
N ARG A 193 4.52 -2.57 3.25
CA ARG A 193 5.56 -2.73 4.26
C ARG A 193 6.55 -1.56 4.28
N ALA A 194 6.99 -1.11 3.11
CA ALA A 194 7.92 0.02 2.99
C ALA A 194 7.30 1.34 3.45
N ARG A 195 6.04 1.60 3.07
CA ARG A 195 5.29 2.82 3.46
C ARG A 195 5.00 2.89 4.95
N ALA A 196 4.70 1.76 5.56
CA ALA A 196 4.29 1.72 6.96
C ALA A 196 5.41 2.04 7.95
N GLY A 197 6.67 2.21 7.51
CA GLY A 197 7.83 2.20 8.44
C GLY A 197 7.76 0.94 9.32
N ALA A 198 7.30 -0.16 8.75
CA ALA A 198 6.73 -1.27 9.47
C ALA A 198 7.77 -1.90 10.40
N LEU A 199 7.46 -1.88 11.67
CA LEU A 199 8.18 -2.65 12.68
C LEU A 199 8.09 -4.13 12.29
N SER A 200 9.18 -4.86 12.46
CA SER A 200 9.15 -6.32 12.31
C SER A 200 8.13 -6.91 13.27
N GLY A 201 7.27 -7.76 12.74
CA GLY A 201 6.24 -8.43 13.54
C GLY A 201 6.79 -9.63 14.33
N PRO A 202 5.97 -10.20 15.21
CA PRO A 202 6.38 -11.32 16.07
C PRO A 202 6.46 -12.68 15.33
N VAL A 203 5.89 -12.78 14.14
CA VAL A 203 5.98 -13.95 13.28
C VAL A 203 7.10 -13.69 12.25
N PRO A 204 8.00 -14.66 11.99
CA PRO A 204 9.07 -14.47 11.00
C PRO A 204 8.52 -13.96 9.65
N GLY A 205 9.10 -12.89 9.13
CA GLY A 205 8.66 -12.24 7.87
C GLY A 205 7.43 -11.34 8.00
N SER A 206 6.71 -11.37 9.13
CA SER A 206 5.56 -10.49 9.35
C SER A 206 5.99 -9.04 9.62
N TYR A 207 5.04 -8.15 9.41
CA TYR A 207 5.18 -6.73 9.75
C TYR A 207 3.94 -6.21 10.47
N VAL A 208 4.12 -5.11 11.18
CA VAL A 208 3.08 -4.49 12.00
C VAL A 208 2.78 -3.10 11.48
N ARG A 209 1.53 -2.79 11.31
CA ARG A 209 1.08 -1.43 10.98
C ARG A 209 -0.27 -1.10 11.59
N ARG A 210 -0.57 0.18 11.63
CA ARG A 210 -1.93 0.65 11.93
C ARG A 210 -2.88 0.21 10.82
N LEU A 211 -4.05 -0.25 11.19
CA LEU A 211 -5.16 -0.52 10.27
C LEU A 211 -5.95 0.75 10.02
N THR A 212 -6.46 0.87 8.81
CA THR A 212 -7.25 1.99 8.30
C THR A 212 -8.61 1.50 7.80
N PRO A 213 -9.58 2.38 7.51
CA PRO A 213 -10.86 1.97 6.92
C PRO A 213 -10.73 1.15 5.62
N ASP A 214 -9.64 1.30 4.87
CA ASP A 214 -9.38 0.52 3.66
C ASP A 214 -9.14 -0.97 3.97
N ASP A 215 -8.75 -1.31 5.19
CA ASP A 215 -8.51 -2.68 5.64
C ASP A 215 -9.78 -3.41 6.09
N ALA A 216 -10.92 -2.76 6.07
CA ALA A 216 -12.18 -3.33 6.56
C ALA A 216 -12.53 -4.71 5.96
N PRO A 217 -12.29 -5.00 4.67
CA PRO A 217 -12.54 -6.33 4.11
C PRO A 217 -11.74 -7.44 4.83
N GLU A 218 -10.43 -7.26 5.01
CA GLU A 218 -9.56 -8.23 5.68
C GLU A 218 -9.88 -8.35 7.18
N VAL A 219 -10.19 -7.23 7.81
CA VAL A 219 -10.63 -7.21 9.21
C VAL A 219 -11.93 -7.98 9.39
N THR A 220 -12.90 -7.83 8.49
CA THR A 220 -14.15 -8.58 8.53
C THR A 220 -13.92 -10.09 8.40
N VAL A 221 -13.04 -10.51 7.49
CA VAL A 221 -12.65 -11.92 7.33
C VAL A 221 -12.01 -12.44 8.62
N LEU A 222 -11.02 -11.71 9.16
CA LEU A 222 -10.36 -12.08 10.41
C LEU A 222 -11.36 -12.18 11.57
N GLN A 223 -12.26 -11.22 11.72
CA GLN A 223 -13.30 -11.27 12.75
C GLN A 223 -14.13 -12.55 12.61
N ARG A 224 -14.73 -12.78 11.47
CA ARG A 224 -15.61 -13.93 11.26
C ARG A 224 -14.92 -15.26 11.54
N CYS A 225 -13.69 -15.46 11.11
CA CYS A 225 -12.99 -16.71 11.38
C CYS A 225 -12.50 -16.83 12.84
N SER A 226 -12.20 -15.71 13.52
CA SER A 226 -11.63 -15.74 14.87
C SER A 226 -12.68 -15.87 15.98
N TRP A 227 -13.90 -15.40 15.76
CA TRP A 227 -14.96 -15.41 16.78
C TRP A 227 -15.85 -16.67 16.77
N VAL A 228 -15.64 -17.60 15.83
CA VAL A 228 -16.40 -18.87 15.81
C VAL A 228 -16.17 -19.68 17.09
N ASP A 229 -14.93 -19.84 17.54
CA ASP A 229 -14.64 -20.58 18.77
C ASP A 229 -15.21 -19.89 20.02
N GLU A 230 -15.25 -18.55 20.02
CA GLU A 230 -15.86 -17.75 21.07
C GLU A 230 -17.37 -17.96 21.12
N ALA A 231 -18.01 -18.02 19.94
CA ALA A 231 -19.43 -18.30 19.81
C ALA A 231 -19.80 -19.70 20.35
N VAL A 232 -18.99 -20.69 20.00
CA VAL A 232 -19.15 -22.06 20.48
C VAL A 232 -18.94 -22.13 22.00
N ALA A 233 -17.91 -21.50 22.55
CA ALA A 233 -17.59 -21.52 23.97
C ALA A 233 -18.70 -20.84 24.83
N ASN A 234 -19.32 -19.80 24.32
CA ASN A 234 -20.36 -19.05 25.02
C ASN A 234 -21.79 -19.50 24.65
N ASP A 235 -21.95 -20.48 23.77
CA ASP A 235 -23.23 -20.99 23.27
C ASP A 235 -24.14 -19.87 22.75
N THR A 236 -23.53 -18.99 21.91
CA THR A 236 -24.25 -17.84 21.33
C THR A 236 -23.64 -17.39 20.02
N LEU A 237 -24.49 -17.10 19.05
CA LEU A 237 -24.10 -16.40 17.82
C LEU A 237 -24.27 -14.88 17.93
N ALA A 238 -24.87 -14.36 18.99
CA ALA A 238 -25.13 -12.93 19.20
C ALA A 238 -23.84 -12.15 19.59
N ILE A 239 -22.73 -12.42 18.90
CA ILE A 239 -21.46 -11.73 19.10
C ILE A 239 -21.34 -10.62 18.04
N PRO A 240 -21.22 -9.34 18.44
CA PRO A 240 -21.18 -8.22 17.49
C PRO A 240 -20.16 -8.40 16.37
N ALA A 241 -18.98 -8.93 16.66
CA ALA A 241 -17.93 -9.17 15.67
C ALA A 241 -18.31 -10.11 14.51
N LEU A 242 -19.32 -10.96 14.69
CA LEU A 242 -19.83 -11.86 13.64
C LEU A 242 -20.83 -11.18 12.71
N HIS A 243 -21.47 -10.10 13.15
CA HIS A 243 -22.59 -9.45 12.48
C HIS A 243 -22.27 -8.04 11.94
N GLU A 244 -21.17 -7.44 12.36
CA GLU A 244 -20.74 -6.13 11.85
C GLU A 244 -20.67 -6.14 10.32
N SER A 245 -21.28 -5.13 9.71
CA SER A 245 -21.16 -4.85 8.27
C SER A 245 -19.78 -4.28 7.93
N LEU A 246 -19.44 -4.21 6.65
CA LEU A 246 -18.22 -3.52 6.22
C LEU A 246 -18.21 -2.04 6.60
N GLU A 247 -19.37 -1.41 6.64
CA GLU A 247 -19.53 0.00 7.04
C GLU A 247 -19.24 0.17 8.53
N ASP A 248 -19.84 -0.65 9.38
CA ASP A 248 -19.56 -0.65 10.83
C ASP A 248 -18.06 -0.83 11.11
N VAL A 249 -17.40 -1.74 10.36
CA VAL A 249 -15.96 -1.97 10.51
C VAL A 249 -15.14 -0.75 10.08
N ARG A 250 -15.51 -0.06 9.00
CA ARG A 250 -14.86 1.18 8.55
C ARG A 250 -14.99 2.28 9.59
N ASP A 251 -16.17 2.45 10.15
CA ASP A 251 -16.48 3.49 11.14
C ASP A 251 -15.61 3.36 12.39
N TRP A 252 -15.53 2.15 12.96
CA TRP A 252 -14.69 2.00 14.14
C TRP A 252 -13.18 1.96 13.80
N LEU A 253 -12.76 1.53 12.61
CA LEU A 253 -11.36 1.67 12.17
C LEU A 253 -10.93 3.13 12.07
N ALA A 254 -11.84 4.04 11.71
CA ALA A 254 -11.57 5.47 11.66
C ALA A 254 -11.37 6.09 13.07
N THR A 255 -12.02 5.52 14.10
CA THR A 255 -12.09 6.12 15.45
C THR A 255 -11.22 5.41 16.50
N TRP A 256 -10.87 4.15 16.29
CA TRP A 256 -10.00 3.39 17.18
C TRP A 256 -8.57 3.35 16.66
N HIS A 257 -7.62 3.31 17.58
CA HIS A 257 -6.25 2.93 17.23
C HIS A 257 -6.19 1.41 17.09
N THR A 258 -6.10 0.94 15.86
CA THR A 258 -6.09 -0.50 15.57
C THR A 258 -4.75 -0.91 14.98
N THR A 259 -4.11 -1.89 15.62
CA THR A 259 -2.83 -2.45 15.17
C THR A 259 -3.07 -3.81 14.52
N GLY A 260 -2.53 -4.03 13.34
CA GLY A 260 -2.59 -5.29 12.60
C GLY A 260 -1.21 -5.90 12.37
N VAL A 261 -1.12 -7.23 12.42
CA VAL A 261 0.06 -8.02 12.06
C VAL A 261 -0.21 -8.69 10.72
N TRP A 262 0.67 -8.47 9.75
CA TRP A 262 0.51 -8.91 8.37
C TRP A 262 1.66 -9.84 7.94
N LEU A 263 1.36 -10.80 7.09
CA LEU A 263 2.33 -11.64 6.39
C LEU A 263 1.80 -11.92 4.98
N ASP A 264 2.58 -11.60 3.95
CA ASP A 264 2.29 -11.86 2.53
C ASP A 264 0.88 -11.43 2.10
N GLY A 265 0.45 -10.25 2.56
CA GLY A 265 -0.86 -9.68 2.25
C GLY A 265 -2.02 -10.25 3.08
N ARG A 266 -1.78 -11.18 4.01
CA ARG A 266 -2.77 -11.75 4.93
C ARG A 266 -2.71 -11.07 6.29
N LEU A 267 -3.84 -10.65 6.83
CA LEU A 267 -3.96 -10.16 8.20
C LEU A 267 -3.98 -11.34 9.18
N LEU A 268 -2.90 -11.51 9.96
CA LEU A 268 -2.72 -12.62 10.91
C LEU A 268 -3.39 -12.40 12.25
N GLY A 269 -3.50 -11.15 12.65
CA GLY A 269 -4.12 -10.78 13.92
C GLY A 269 -4.22 -9.27 14.06
N MET A 270 -5.09 -8.85 14.95
CA MET A 270 -5.31 -7.44 15.25
C MET A 270 -5.69 -7.22 16.70
N VAL A 271 -5.54 -5.98 17.14
CA VAL A 271 -6.07 -5.47 18.40
C VAL A 271 -6.44 -4.01 18.20
N ARG A 272 -7.57 -3.58 18.79
CA ARG A 272 -7.93 -2.15 18.81
C ARG A 272 -7.89 -1.60 20.23
N ALA A 273 -7.53 -0.33 20.35
CA ALA A 273 -7.54 0.36 21.63
C ALA A 273 -7.96 1.81 21.44
N ARG A 274 -8.55 2.39 22.49
CA ARG A 274 -8.83 3.82 22.57
C ARG A 274 -8.93 4.28 24.01
N ARG A 275 -8.71 5.55 24.24
CA ARG A 275 -9.00 6.20 25.49
C ARG A 275 -10.50 6.47 25.64
N VAL A 276 -11.04 6.17 26.82
CA VAL A 276 -12.36 6.60 27.28
C VAL A 276 -12.17 7.15 28.70
N ASP A 277 -12.36 8.42 28.88
CA ASP A 277 -12.04 9.14 30.12
C ASP A 277 -10.59 8.93 30.57
N THR A 278 -10.38 8.24 31.68
CA THR A 278 -9.07 7.88 32.25
C THR A 278 -8.69 6.42 32.01
N ASP A 279 -9.51 5.68 31.28
CA ASP A 279 -9.31 4.26 31.01
C ASP A 279 -8.82 4.03 29.57
N TRP A 280 -7.90 3.08 29.40
CA TRP A 280 -7.47 2.58 28.11
C TRP A 280 -8.26 1.33 27.75
N HIS A 281 -9.24 1.49 26.88
CA HIS A 281 -10.09 0.38 26.46
C HIS A 281 -9.40 -0.42 25.37
N VAL A 282 -9.20 -1.73 25.61
CA VAL A 282 -8.70 -2.69 24.63
C VAL A 282 -9.82 -3.60 24.18
N GLY A 283 -9.90 -3.85 22.89
CA GLY A 283 -10.95 -4.73 22.34
C GLY A 283 -10.57 -5.34 20.99
N ARG A 284 -11.44 -6.21 20.49
CA ARG A 284 -11.24 -6.89 19.21
C ARG A 284 -9.85 -7.52 19.05
N LEU A 285 -9.33 -8.13 20.13
CA LEU A 285 -8.12 -8.94 20.06
C LEU A 285 -8.44 -10.23 19.27
N ALA A 286 -7.91 -10.33 18.08
CA ALA A 286 -8.15 -11.44 17.16
C ALA A 286 -6.85 -12.02 16.63
N VAL A 287 -6.81 -13.34 16.48
CA VAL A 287 -5.70 -14.08 15.86
C VAL A 287 -6.29 -15.15 14.96
N VAL A 288 -5.77 -15.29 13.74
CA VAL A 288 -6.19 -16.35 12.82
C VAL A 288 -6.09 -17.73 13.51
N PRO A 289 -7.03 -18.65 13.26
CA PRO A 289 -7.10 -19.94 13.96
C PRO A 289 -5.82 -20.77 13.88
N ASP A 290 -5.14 -20.77 12.74
CA ASP A 290 -3.93 -21.54 12.45
C ASP A 290 -2.66 -21.04 13.17
N LEU A 291 -2.66 -19.82 13.72
CA LEU A 291 -1.54 -19.26 14.50
C LEU A 291 -1.85 -19.09 15.98
N ARG A 292 -2.96 -19.65 16.47
CA ARG A 292 -3.28 -19.64 17.90
C ARG A 292 -2.29 -20.48 18.70
N GLY A 293 -2.07 -20.09 19.94
CA GLY A 293 -1.13 -20.79 20.83
C GLY A 293 0.34 -20.45 20.61
N GLN A 294 0.66 -19.68 19.58
CA GLN A 294 2.05 -19.30 19.23
C GLN A 294 2.48 -17.92 19.82
N GLY A 295 1.72 -17.39 20.77
CA GLY A 295 2.08 -16.14 21.46
C GLY A 295 1.62 -14.83 20.78
N LEU A 296 1.07 -14.89 19.57
CA LEU A 296 0.66 -13.69 18.81
C LEU A 296 -0.40 -12.85 19.55
N GLY A 297 -1.40 -13.48 20.17
CA GLY A 297 -2.42 -12.78 20.96
C GLY A 297 -1.84 -12.04 22.17
N ARG A 298 -0.88 -12.66 22.87
CA ARG A 298 -0.15 -12.04 23.98
C ARG A 298 0.67 -10.85 23.51
N TRP A 299 1.34 -10.98 22.39
CA TRP A 299 2.13 -9.92 21.80
C TRP A 299 1.23 -8.72 21.42
N LEU A 300 0.09 -8.96 20.75
CA LEU A 300 -0.87 -7.93 20.38
C LEU A 300 -1.43 -7.20 21.62
N LEU A 301 -1.76 -7.94 22.68
CA LEU A 301 -2.25 -7.36 23.93
C LEU A 301 -1.21 -6.40 24.54
N ARG A 302 0.03 -6.84 24.65
CA ARG A 302 1.15 -6.02 25.18
C ARG A 302 1.41 -4.79 24.31
N THR A 303 1.27 -4.92 22.99
CA THR A 303 1.40 -3.79 22.05
C THR A 303 0.29 -2.76 22.27
N ALA A 304 -0.95 -3.21 22.47
CA ALA A 304 -2.06 -2.32 22.80
C ALA A 304 -1.87 -1.61 24.15
N GLU A 305 -1.37 -2.32 25.17
CA GLU A 305 -1.04 -1.75 26.48
C GLU A 305 0.08 -0.70 26.40
N ALA A 306 1.11 -0.98 25.60
CA ALA A 306 2.23 -0.05 25.40
C ALA A 306 1.81 1.27 24.72
N GLY A 307 0.70 1.23 23.96
CA GLY A 307 0.10 2.40 23.33
C GLY A 307 -0.79 3.25 24.25
N ALA A 308 -0.96 2.86 25.51
CA ALA A 308 -1.78 3.62 26.46
C ALA A 308 -1.23 5.03 26.68
N GLN A 309 -2.13 6.02 26.69
CA GLN A 309 -1.76 7.42 26.88
C GLN A 309 -1.29 7.66 28.33
N PRO A 310 -0.36 8.61 28.55
CA PRO A 310 0.27 8.80 29.86
C PRO A 310 -0.68 9.10 31.02
N ASP A 311 -1.85 9.66 30.73
CA ASP A 311 -2.88 10.03 31.69
C ASP A 311 -3.95 8.92 31.91
N CYS A 312 -3.83 7.78 31.25
CA CYS A 312 -4.65 6.62 31.53
C CYS A 312 -4.19 5.94 32.81
N ARG A 313 -5.16 5.56 33.65
CA ARG A 313 -4.90 4.94 34.96
C ARG A 313 -4.92 3.42 34.91
N ARG A 314 -5.72 2.84 34.02
CA ARG A 314 -5.85 1.40 33.87
C ARG A 314 -6.20 1.00 32.44
N VAL A 315 -5.87 -0.23 32.09
CA VAL A 315 -6.38 -0.90 30.91
C VAL A 315 -7.66 -1.64 31.27
N LEU A 316 -8.66 -1.56 30.40
CA LEU A 316 -9.95 -2.21 30.57
C LEU A 316 -10.31 -3.00 29.30
N LEU A 317 -10.82 -4.22 29.47
CA LEU A 317 -11.32 -5.05 28.38
C LEU A 317 -12.52 -5.90 28.80
N PHE A 318 -13.29 -6.35 27.82
CA PHE A 318 -14.40 -7.29 27.99
C PHE A 318 -14.13 -8.56 27.19
N THR A 319 -14.49 -9.72 27.78
CA THR A 319 -14.44 -11.03 27.12
C THR A 319 -15.65 -11.85 27.50
N GLY A 320 -15.97 -12.87 26.70
CA GLY A 320 -17.09 -13.77 27.02
C GLY A 320 -16.89 -14.45 28.39
N ALA A 321 -17.95 -14.51 29.18
CA ALA A 321 -17.88 -15.03 30.55
C ALA A 321 -17.48 -16.51 30.63
N LYS A 322 -17.71 -17.28 29.53
CA LYS A 322 -17.34 -18.70 29.42
C LYS A 322 -16.05 -18.92 28.61
N SER A 323 -15.40 -17.86 28.16
CA SER A 323 -14.17 -17.91 27.36
C SER A 323 -12.93 -18.14 28.23
N LEU A 324 -12.85 -19.31 28.89
CA LEU A 324 -11.85 -19.62 29.90
C LEU A 324 -10.41 -19.41 29.37
N ARG A 325 -10.13 -19.82 28.13
CA ARG A 325 -8.82 -19.63 27.51
C ARG A 325 -8.40 -18.16 27.42
N ASN A 326 -9.33 -17.27 27.09
CA ASN A 326 -9.08 -15.83 27.00
C ASN A 326 -8.91 -15.25 28.41
N ILE A 327 -9.76 -15.66 29.36
CA ILE A 327 -9.67 -15.23 30.76
C ILE A 327 -8.31 -15.64 31.35
N ASP A 328 -7.84 -16.86 31.12
CA ASP A 328 -6.54 -17.34 31.57
C ASP A 328 -5.39 -16.55 30.96
N LEU A 329 -5.48 -16.21 29.65
CA LEU A 329 -4.52 -15.34 29.00
C LEU A 329 -4.44 -13.99 29.71
N TYR A 330 -5.57 -13.33 29.95
CA TYR A 330 -5.60 -12.03 30.58
C TYR A 330 -5.11 -12.07 32.02
N HIS A 331 -5.50 -13.09 32.81
CA HIS A 331 -4.99 -13.28 34.16
C HIS A 331 -3.46 -13.48 34.17
N SER A 332 -2.92 -14.26 33.22
CA SER A 332 -1.46 -14.45 33.09
C SER A 332 -0.71 -13.16 32.73
N GLU A 333 -1.39 -12.18 32.14
CA GLU A 333 -0.86 -10.85 31.82
C GLU A 333 -1.15 -9.81 32.93
N GLY A 334 -1.68 -10.23 34.09
CA GLY A 334 -1.86 -9.40 35.26
C GLY A 334 -3.23 -8.68 35.34
N TYR A 335 -4.16 -9.04 34.50
CA TYR A 335 -5.53 -8.54 34.63
C TYR A 335 -6.28 -9.20 35.78
N ARG A 336 -7.24 -8.47 36.34
CA ARG A 336 -8.14 -8.96 37.40
C ARG A 336 -9.58 -8.66 37.03
N SER A 337 -10.50 -9.55 37.43
CA SER A 337 -11.92 -9.32 37.26
C SER A 337 -12.36 -8.09 38.06
N ALA A 338 -13.11 -7.20 37.43
CA ALA A 338 -13.60 -5.98 38.04
C ALA A 338 -15.15 -5.97 38.07
N PRO A 339 -15.76 -5.53 39.17
CA PRO A 339 -17.21 -5.44 39.32
C PRO A 339 -17.77 -4.19 38.59
N LEU A 340 -17.41 -4.03 37.31
CA LEU A 340 -17.89 -2.95 36.46
C LEU A 340 -19.02 -3.46 35.57
N ALA A 341 -19.94 -2.57 35.19
CA ALA A 341 -20.99 -2.91 34.25
C ALA A 341 -20.39 -3.44 32.95
N ALA A 342 -20.74 -4.67 32.60
CA ALA A 342 -20.30 -5.35 31.39
C ALA A 342 -21.50 -5.69 30.51
N PRO A 343 -21.35 -5.75 29.19
CA PRO A 343 -22.40 -6.25 28.32
C PRO A 343 -22.85 -7.66 28.73
N ASP A 344 -24.10 -8.01 28.48
CA ASP A 344 -24.67 -9.31 28.82
C ASP A 344 -23.79 -10.46 28.29
N GLY A 345 -23.55 -11.48 29.09
CA GLY A 345 -22.74 -12.64 28.75
C GLY A 345 -21.23 -12.39 28.72
N THR A 346 -20.76 -11.20 29.14
CA THR A 346 -19.32 -10.88 29.21
C THR A 346 -18.85 -10.62 30.64
N THR A 347 -17.53 -10.68 30.83
CA THR A 347 -16.87 -10.26 32.08
C THR A 347 -15.92 -9.11 31.79
N CYS A 348 -15.84 -8.16 32.72
CA CYS A 348 -14.88 -7.05 32.66
C CYS A 348 -13.60 -7.43 33.37
N LEU A 349 -12.48 -7.15 32.73
CA LEU A 349 -11.13 -7.37 33.27
C LEU A 349 -10.35 -6.05 33.20
N THR A 350 -9.61 -5.75 34.27
CA THR A 350 -8.80 -4.53 34.37
C THR A 350 -7.39 -4.81 34.82
N LYS A 351 -6.47 -3.93 34.43
CA LYS A 351 -5.07 -3.93 34.85
C LYS A 351 -4.62 -2.49 35.06
N ASP A 352 -4.10 -2.17 36.24
CA ASP A 352 -3.57 -0.84 36.54
C ASP A 352 -2.33 -0.55 35.67
N ILE A 353 -2.25 0.67 35.13
CA ILE A 353 -1.07 1.14 34.41
C ILE A 353 -0.15 1.72 35.47
N SER A 354 0.99 1.05 35.72
CA SER A 354 2.04 1.62 36.53
C SER A 354 2.50 2.93 35.91
N VAL A 355 2.35 4.04 36.63
CA VAL A 355 2.85 5.34 36.20
C VAL A 355 4.36 5.16 35.95
N ARG A 356 4.80 5.24 34.69
CA ARG A 356 6.23 5.29 34.37
C ARG A 356 6.75 6.60 34.97
N GLN A 357 7.42 6.50 36.12
CA GLN A 357 8.27 7.59 36.58
C GLN A 357 9.37 7.77 35.54
N HIS A 358 9.38 8.94 34.91
CA HIS A 358 10.45 9.41 34.01
C HIS A 358 11.65 9.88 34.85
#